data_5d073d8cd3f8ad4fffb32f9c75159cb2
#
_entry.id   5d073d8cd3f8ad4fffb32f9c75159cb2
#
_cell.length_a   1.000
_cell.length_b   1.000
_cell.length_c   1.000
_cell.angle_alpha   90.00
_cell.angle_beta   90.00
_cell.angle_gamma   90.00
#
_symmetry.space_group_name_H-M   'P 1'
#
loop_
_entity.id
_entity.type
_entity.pdbx_description
1 polymer ?
#
loop_
_entity_poly.entity_id
_entity_poly.type
_entity_poly.pdbx_seq_one_letter_code
_entity_poly.pdbx_strand_id
1 'polypeptide(L)'
;MKQKLSRNPLLFAAVLLCFAWNAFLLIGVVLNLGFVHTRAAGGQFTDFPTGIRIIYVLQLALVAYQVWIFKLIFHSDPVKPNWIPKLFFTLGILGILANAASRSSNERWNVIPAAIITWSFWYYGIKKKKSGL
;
A
#
# COMPACT_ATOMS: atom_id res chain seq x y z
N MET A 1 -11.82 -3.42 -26.47
CA MET A 1 -11.16 -4.65 -26.00
C MET A 1 -10.05 -4.37 -24.97
N LYS A 2 -9.14 -3.45 -25.23
CA LYS A 2 -8.08 -3.03 -24.29
C LYS A 2 -8.64 -2.45 -22.97
N GLN A 3 -9.77 -1.75 -23.00
CA GLN A 3 -10.44 -1.23 -21.79
C GLN A 3 -11.03 -2.34 -20.90
N LYS A 4 -11.48 -3.45 -21.48
CA LYS A 4 -12.03 -4.59 -20.73
C LYS A 4 -10.96 -5.32 -19.92
N LEU A 5 -9.76 -5.46 -20.48
CA LEU A 5 -8.63 -6.12 -19.80
C LEU A 5 -8.08 -5.29 -18.65
N SER A 6 -8.14 -3.95 -18.76
CA SER A 6 -7.64 -3.05 -17.72
C SER A 6 -8.58 -2.89 -16.52
N ARG A 7 -9.84 -3.36 -16.65
CA ARG A 7 -10.85 -3.26 -15.59
C ARG A 7 -11.22 -4.64 -15.04
N ASN A 8 -10.24 -5.50 -14.86
CA ASN A 8 -10.46 -6.84 -14.32
C ASN A 8 -10.91 -6.75 -12.85
N PRO A 9 -12.14 -7.20 -12.51
CA PRO A 9 -12.64 -7.09 -11.14
C PRO A 9 -11.87 -7.95 -10.14
N LEU A 10 -11.29 -9.08 -10.59
CA LEU A 10 -10.46 -9.91 -9.71
C LEU A 10 -9.16 -9.20 -9.32
N LEU A 11 -8.56 -8.49 -10.26
CA LEU A 11 -7.35 -7.70 -9.99
C LEU A 11 -7.67 -6.52 -9.07
N PHE A 12 -8.79 -5.86 -9.28
CA PHE A 12 -9.26 -4.80 -8.39
C PHE A 12 -9.44 -5.32 -6.97
N ALA A 13 -10.13 -6.45 -6.81
CA ALA A 13 -10.33 -7.09 -5.51
C ALA A 13 -9.01 -7.49 -4.86
N ALA A 14 -8.07 -8.05 -5.62
CA ALA A 14 -6.76 -8.45 -5.11
C ALA A 14 -5.98 -7.27 -4.54
N VAL A 15 -5.97 -6.14 -5.25
CA VAL A 15 -5.30 -4.92 -4.78
C VAL A 15 -5.98 -4.37 -3.53
N LEU A 16 -7.32 -4.35 -3.51
CA LEU A 16 -8.06 -3.90 -2.32
C LEU A 16 -7.79 -4.79 -1.11
N LEU A 17 -7.65 -6.11 -1.30
CA LEU A 17 -7.28 -7.02 -0.21
C LEU A 17 -5.88 -6.72 0.33
N CYS A 18 -4.95 -6.35 -0.53
CA CYS A 18 -3.61 -5.93 -0.10
C CYS A 18 -3.67 -4.64 0.73
N PHE A 19 -4.47 -3.67 0.32
CA PHE A 19 -4.70 -2.46 1.11
C PHE A 19 -5.38 -2.77 2.44
N ALA A 20 -6.37 -3.68 2.44
CA ALA A 20 -7.06 -4.11 3.66
C ALA A 20 -6.11 -4.78 4.64
N TRP A 21 -5.19 -5.60 4.15
CA TRP A 21 -4.14 -6.21 4.97
C TRP A 21 -3.24 -5.15 5.61
N ASN A 22 -2.78 -4.18 4.83
CA ASN A 22 -1.98 -3.08 5.35
C ASN A 22 -2.74 -2.28 6.42
N ALA A 23 -3.99 -1.92 6.14
CA ALA A 23 -4.82 -1.21 7.10
C ALA A 23 -5.02 -1.99 8.40
N PHE A 24 -5.23 -3.30 8.29
CA PHE A 24 -5.37 -4.20 9.43
C PHE A 24 -4.12 -4.19 10.32
N LEU A 25 -2.93 -4.26 9.72
CA LEU A 25 -1.67 -4.18 10.48
C LEU A 25 -1.50 -2.81 11.13
N LEU A 26 -1.80 -1.73 10.42
CA LEU A 26 -1.68 -0.35 10.95
C LEU A 26 -2.63 -0.14 12.12
N ILE A 27 -3.88 -0.60 12.01
CA ILE A 27 -4.86 -0.55 13.10
C ILE A 27 -4.34 -1.34 14.30
N GLY A 28 -3.75 -2.52 14.07
CA GLY A 28 -3.17 -3.34 15.12
C GLY A 28 -2.09 -2.59 15.91
N VAL A 29 -1.22 -1.83 15.22
CA VAL A 29 -0.19 -1.01 15.89
C VAL A 29 -0.83 0.13 16.68
N VAL A 30 -1.79 0.84 16.09
CA VAL A 30 -2.49 1.95 16.75
C VAL A 30 -3.16 1.48 18.06
N LEU A 31 -3.77 0.29 18.03
CA LEU A 31 -4.42 -0.31 19.19
C LEU A 31 -3.45 -1.12 20.08
N ASN A 32 -2.18 -1.22 19.68
CA ASN A 32 -1.14 -1.95 20.41
C ASN A 32 -1.52 -3.44 20.62
N LEU A 33 -2.01 -4.09 19.58
CA LEU A 33 -2.42 -5.49 19.64
C LEU A 33 -1.21 -6.43 19.54
N GLY A 34 -1.26 -7.54 20.27
CA GLY A 34 -0.11 -8.46 20.40
C GLY A 34 0.37 -9.06 19.09
N PHE A 35 -0.53 -9.35 18.15
CA PHE A 35 -0.15 -10.03 16.90
C PHE A 35 0.73 -9.17 15.97
N VAL A 36 0.74 -7.85 16.13
CA VAL A 36 1.56 -6.95 15.28
C VAL A 36 2.95 -6.67 15.85
N HIS A 37 3.25 -7.10 17.07
CA HIS A 37 4.54 -6.82 17.70
C HIS A 37 5.72 -7.39 16.88
N THR A 38 5.53 -8.50 16.19
CA THR A 38 6.54 -9.10 15.30
C THR A 38 6.39 -8.69 13.84
N ARG A 39 5.34 -7.92 13.49
CA ARG A 39 4.99 -7.60 12.10
C ARG A 39 5.15 -6.14 11.73
N ALA A 40 5.61 -5.32 12.66
CA ALA A 40 5.76 -3.88 12.45
C ALA A 40 7.01 -3.37 13.17
N ALA A 41 7.55 -2.26 12.67
CA ALA A 41 8.72 -1.57 13.24
C ALA A 41 9.91 -2.51 13.50
N GLY A 42 10.14 -3.47 12.60
CA GLY A 42 11.25 -4.42 12.71
C GLY A 42 11.09 -5.46 13.81
N GLY A 43 9.92 -5.57 14.42
CA GLY A 43 9.65 -6.51 15.53
C GLY A 43 10.35 -6.16 16.84
N GLN A 44 10.81 -4.92 16.99
CA GLN A 44 11.65 -4.50 18.12
C GLN A 44 10.84 -4.04 19.36
N PHE A 45 9.54 -3.86 19.24
CA PHE A 45 8.70 -3.38 20.32
C PHE A 45 7.77 -4.48 20.85
N THR A 46 7.71 -4.66 22.18
CA THR A 46 6.68 -5.45 22.86
C THR A 46 5.45 -4.59 23.18
N ASP A 47 5.67 -3.29 23.36
CA ASP A 47 4.63 -2.26 23.49
C ASP A 47 5.01 -1.10 22.60
N PHE A 48 4.07 -0.66 21.75
CA PHE A 48 4.34 0.46 20.85
C PHE A 48 4.27 1.79 21.59
N PRO A 49 5.35 2.60 21.59
CA PRO A 49 5.32 3.95 22.15
C PRO A 49 4.25 4.82 21.49
N THR A 50 3.72 5.79 22.21
CA THR A 50 2.68 6.71 21.71
C THR A 50 3.11 7.39 20.40
N GLY A 51 4.38 7.83 20.29
CA GLY A 51 4.89 8.46 19.07
C GLY A 51 4.82 7.55 17.86
N ILE A 52 5.15 6.26 18.01
CA ILE A 52 5.04 5.26 16.96
C ILE A 52 3.57 5.06 16.55
N ARG A 53 2.68 4.96 17.52
CA ARG A 53 1.24 4.81 17.26
C ARG A 53 0.66 5.99 16.50
N ILE A 54 1.09 7.22 16.81
CA ILE A 54 0.68 8.43 16.08
C ILE A 54 1.15 8.36 14.62
N ILE A 55 2.41 7.95 14.37
CA ILE A 55 2.94 7.79 13.01
C ILE A 55 2.07 6.79 12.23
N TYR A 56 1.64 5.70 12.85
CA TYR A 56 0.79 4.71 12.20
C TYR A 56 -0.63 5.20 11.94
N VAL A 57 -1.17 6.12 12.76
CA VAL A 57 -2.43 6.82 12.44
C VAL A 57 -2.28 7.64 11.14
N LEU A 58 -1.18 8.37 11.01
CA LEU A 58 -0.89 9.13 9.79
C LEU A 58 -0.73 8.22 8.57
N GLN A 59 -0.06 7.08 8.73
CA GLN A 59 0.06 6.08 7.67
C GLN A 59 -1.31 5.50 7.29
N LEU A 60 -2.20 5.29 8.25
CA LEU A 60 -3.55 4.79 7.98
C LEU A 60 -4.34 5.79 7.14
N ALA A 61 -4.25 7.09 7.44
CA ALA A 61 -4.83 8.14 6.62
C ALA A 61 -4.25 8.14 5.20
N LEU A 62 -2.93 7.93 5.08
CA LEU A 62 -2.26 7.82 3.78
C LEU A 62 -2.76 6.61 2.99
N VAL A 63 -2.94 5.47 3.62
CA VAL A 63 -3.50 4.26 2.98
C VAL A 63 -4.91 4.54 2.45
N ALA A 64 -5.76 5.21 3.23
CA ALA A 64 -7.10 5.59 2.77
C ALA A 64 -7.04 6.47 1.52
N TYR A 65 -6.13 7.43 1.48
CA TYR A 65 -5.91 8.29 0.32
C TYR A 65 -5.39 7.49 -0.88
N GLN A 66 -4.45 6.56 -0.66
CA GLN A 66 -3.94 5.66 -1.70
C GLN A 66 -5.06 4.81 -2.32
N VAL A 67 -5.98 4.28 -1.51
CA VAL A 67 -7.13 3.51 -1.99
C VAL A 67 -8.00 4.37 -2.90
N TRP A 68 -8.26 5.61 -2.52
CA TRP A 68 -9.04 6.54 -3.34
C TRP A 68 -8.36 6.81 -4.68
N ILE A 69 -7.06 7.13 -4.66
CA ILE A 69 -6.28 7.35 -5.89
C ILE A 69 -6.25 6.08 -6.76
N PHE A 70 -6.06 4.91 -6.15
CA PHE A 70 -6.09 3.64 -6.89
C PHE A 70 -7.43 3.45 -7.61
N LYS A 71 -8.55 3.73 -6.94
CA LYS A 71 -9.86 3.66 -7.59
C LYS A 71 -9.95 4.57 -8.81
N LEU A 72 -9.47 5.80 -8.70
CA LEU A 72 -9.46 6.75 -9.82
C LEU A 72 -8.63 6.21 -11.00
N ILE A 73 -7.39 5.80 -10.76
CA ILE A 73 -6.52 5.32 -11.85
C ILE A 73 -7.01 4.00 -12.44
N PHE A 74 -7.61 3.14 -11.64
CA PHE A 74 -8.20 1.88 -12.12
C PHE A 74 -9.35 2.15 -13.10
N HIS A 75 -10.19 3.14 -12.81
CA HIS A 75 -11.31 3.52 -13.68
C HIS A 75 -10.91 4.52 -14.78
N SER A 76 -9.64 4.87 -14.88
CA SER A 76 -9.12 5.86 -15.83
C SER A 76 -9.65 7.27 -15.58
N ASP A 77 -10.04 7.58 -14.35
CA ASP A 77 -10.44 8.92 -13.94
C ASP A 77 -9.20 9.80 -13.74
N PRO A 78 -9.29 11.11 -13.98
CA PRO A 78 -8.15 12.01 -13.85
C PRO A 78 -7.73 12.16 -12.39
N VAL A 79 -6.42 12.15 -12.16
CA VAL A 79 -5.81 12.41 -10.85
C VAL A 79 -5.08 13.74 -10.91
N LYS A 80 -5.39 14.62 -9.97
CA LYS A 80 -4.72 15.93 -9.85
C LYS A 80 -4.15 16.10 -8.44
N PRO A 81 -2.90 16.54 -8.33
CA PRO A 81 -1.89 16.69 -9.40
C PRO A 81 -1.49 15.35 -10.02
N ASN A 82 -1.10 15.37 -11.28
CA ASN A 82 -0.85 14.15 -12.08
C ASN A 82 0.42 13.37 -11.65
N TRP A 83 1.26 13.94 -10.80
CA TRP A 83 2.45 13.25 -10.28
C TRP A 83 2.16 12.31 -9.11
N ILE A 84 0.94 12.34 -8.54
CA ILE A 84 0.58 11.54 -7.35
C ILE A 84 0.79 10.03 -7.57
N PRO A 85 0.35 9.42 -8.69
CA PRO A 85 0.62 7.98 -8.90
C PRO A 85 2.11 7.65 -8.93
N LYS A 86 2.95 8.52 -9.47
CA LYS A 86 4.42 8.35 -9.46
C LYS A 86 4.98 8.41 -8.04
N LEU A 87 4.46 9.32 -7.23
CA LEU A 87 4.84 9.43 -5.82
C LEU A 87 4.52 8.11 -5.09
N PHE A 88 3.31 7.59 -5.25
CA PHE A 88 2.92 6.35 -4.58
C PHE A 88 3.67 5.13 -5.12
N PHE A 89 4.02 5.11 -6.39
CA PHE A 89 4.92 4.10 -6.93
C PHE A 89 6.29 4.16 -6.24
N THR A 90 6.87 5.34 -6.13
CA THR A 90 8.18 5.55 -5.49
C THR A 90 8.14 5.14 -4.01
N LEU A 91 7.13 5.62 -3.26
CA LEU A 91 6.94 5.24 -1.86
C LEU A 91 6.72 3.72 -1.72
N GLY A 92 6.05 3.10 -2.69
CA GLY A 92 5.86 1.66 -2.72
C GLY A 92 7.18 0.90 -2.87
N ILE A 93 8.07 1.35 -3.75
CA ILE A 93 9.41 0.77 -3.88
C ILE A 93 10.18 0.87 -2.57
N LEU A 94 10.16 2.04 -1.92
CA LEU A 94 10.80 2.23 -0.62
C LEU A 94 10.20 1.31 0.45
N GLY A 95 8.88 1.14 0.44
CA GLY A 95 8.18 0.23 1.35
C GLY A 95 8.56 -1.24 1.13
N ILE A 96 8.70 -1.67 -0.12
CA ILE A 96 9.19 -3.02 -0.46
C ILE A 96 10.59 -3.24 0.12
N LEU A 97 11.50 -2.28 -0.11
CA LEU A 97 12.86 -2.37 0.38
C LEU A 97 12.91 -2.38 1.91
N ALA A 98 12.13 -1.55 2.56
CA ALA A 98 12.06 -1.49 4.03
C ALA A 98 11.55 -2.81 4.61
N ASN A 99 10.50 -3.39 4.04
CA ASN A 99 9.99 -4.68 4.51
C ASN A 99 10.97 -5.82 4.24
N ALA A 100 11.60 -5.83 3.07
CA ALA A 100 12.60 -6.86 2.72
C ALA A 100 13.82 -6.81 3.63
N ALA A 101 14.22 -5.61 4.08
CA ALA A 101 15.38 -5.40 4.95
C ALA A 101 15.03 -5.55 6.44
N SER A 102 13.78 -5.79 6.81
CA SER A 102 13.35 -5.91 8.20
C SER A 102 14.04 -7.09 8.89
N ARG A 103 14.38 -6.90 10.16
CA ARG A 103 14.87 -7.97 11.03
C ARG A 103 13.82 -9.01 11.36
N SER A 104 12.54 -8.62 11.33
CA SER A 104 11.43 -9.52 11.58
C SER A 104 11.08 -10.31 10.32
N SER A 105 11.14 -11.65 10.39
CA SER A 105 10.71 -12.52 9.30
C SER A 105 9.22 -12.35 8.97
N ASN A 106 8.39 -12.10 9.97
CA ASN A 106 6.96 -11.87 9.79
C ASN A 106 6.68 -10.58 9.01
N GLU A 107 7.46 -9.51 9.28
CA GLU A 107 7.33 -8.25 8.55
C GLU A 107 7.80 -8.37 7.10
N ARG A 108 8.82 -9.19 6.85
CA ARG A 108 9.32 -9.43 5.48
C ARG A 108 8.26 -9.98 4.53
N TRP A 109 7.26 -10.71 5.02
CA TRP A 109 6.13 -11.17 4.21
C TRP A 109 5.28 -10.05 3.65
N ASN A 110 5.34 -8.86 4.25
CA ASN A 110 4.64 -7.67 3.75
C ASN A 110 5.17 -7.17 2.39
N VAL A 111 6.32 -7.68 1.93
CA VAL A 111 6.82 -7.43 0.58
C VAL A 111 5.80 -7.85 -0.48
N ILE A 112 5.06 -8.94 -0.27
CA ILE A 112 4.08 -9.44 -1.24
C ILE A 112 2.94 -8.43 -1.46
N PRO A 113 2.16 -8.02 -0.44
CA PRO A 113 1.11 -7.03 -0.65
C PRO A 113 1.68 -5.67 -1.09
N ALA A 114 2.84 -5.27 -0.58
CA ALA A 114 3.49 -4.03 -0.99
C ALA A 114 3.86 -4.04 -2.48
N ALA A 115 4.36 -5.17 -2.99
CA ALA A 115 4.70 -5.32 -4.41
C ALA A 115 3.46 -5.25 -5.30
N ILE A 116 2.36 -5.85 -4.88
CA ILE A 116 1.09 -5.84 -5.63
C ILE A 116 0.53 -4.41 -5.71
N ILE A 117 0.52 -3.69 -4.59
CA ILE A 117 0.07 -2.29 -4.54
C ILE A 117 0.96 -1.41 -5.42
N THR A 118 2.27 -1.53 -5.28
CA THR A 118 3.26 -0.76 -6.05
C THR A 118 3.10 -1.01 -7.55
N TRP A 119 2.96 -2.28 -7.94
CA TRP A 119 2.70 -2.64 -9.33
C TRP A 119 1.42 -1.99 -9.85
N SER A 120 0.36 -1.94 -9.05
CA SER A 120 -0.92 -1.34 -9.46
C SER A 120 -0.78 0.15 -9.76
N PHE A 121 -0.02 0.89 -8.97
CA PHE A 121 0.26 2.30 -9.23
C PHE A 121 1.10 2.49 -10.50
N TRP A 122 2.07 1.61 -10.73
CA TRP A 122 2.84 1.66 -11.98
C TRP A 122 1.96 1.33 -13.18
N TYR A 123 1.23 0.23 -13.14
CA TYR A 123 0.44 -0.23 -14.29
C TYR A 123 -0.68 0.74 -14.64
N TYR A 124 -1.53 1.08 -13.67
CA TYR A 124 -2.69 1.92 -13.92
C TYR A 124 -2.38 3.41 -13.93
N GLY A 125 -1.40 3.85 -13.14
CA GLY A 125 -1.09 5.25 -12.98
C GLY A 125 -0.02 5.79 -13.91
N ILE A 126 0.91 4.94 -14.38
CA ILE A 126 2.06 5.35 -15.18
C ILE A 126 2.01 4.71 -16.57
N LYS A 127 2.08 3.39 -16.65
CA LYS A 127 2.15 2.66 -17.93
C LYS A 127 0.91 2.87 -18.78
N LYS A 128 -0.27 2.67 -18.20
CA LYS A 128 -1.54 2.79 -18.89
C LYS A 128 -1.78 4.22 -19.39
N LYS A 129 -1.42 5.22 -18.58
CA LYS A 129 -1.52 6.64 -18.94
C LYS A 129 -0.60 7.00 -20.10
N LYS A 130 0.65 6.48 -20.11
CA LYS A 130 1.60 6.72 -21.21
C LYS A 130 1.17 6.11 -22.53
N SER A 131 0.48 4.96 -22.49
CA SER A 131 0.01 4.29 -23.70
C SER A 131 -1.32 4.82 -24.23
N GLY A 132 -1.91 5.84 -23.59
CA GLY A 132 -3.20 6.42 -23.98
C GLY A 132 -4.40 5.51 -23.74
N LEU A 133 -4.26 4.52 -22.86
CA LEU A 133 -5.32 3.57 -22.53
C LEU A 133 -6.25 4.04 -21.42
#